data_f6b57a01a58f35906e44ba51d5863d74
#
_entry.id   f6b57a01a58f35906e44ba51d5863d74
#
_cell.length_a   1.000
_cell.length_b   1.000
_cell.length_c   1.000
_cell.angle_alpha   90.00
_cell.angle_beta   90.00
_cell.angle_gamma   90.00
#
_symmetry.space_group_name_H-M   'P 1'
#
loop_
_entity.id
_entity.type
_entity.pdbx_description
1 polymer ?
#
loop_
_entity_poly.entity_id
_entity_poly.type
_entity_poly.pdbx_seq_one_letter_code
_entity_poly.pdbx_strand_id
1 'polypeptide(L)'
;MRLLLNTMDSHVSPVIDGQRTSIILTSNRVNDVITNYATDDRVSSIDSDPTACQYITKEIQLENSATSLKLLLSAHINKDSDIRAFYAISNNEGFKPIFVPFPGYDNLNSRGQVISAEKNDGRSDSFIKKTNSFGFTSNALEFNEYTFTADELPAFRTYRIKFVLTSTNQVYVPRVKDLRVIALAWYV
;
A
#
# COMPACT_ATOMS: atom_id res chain seq x y z
N MET A 1 -12.10 -18.79 4.69
CA MET A 1 -13.09 -18.46 3.63
C MET A 1 -13.50 -19.73 2.93
N ARG A 2 -14.79 -19.91 2.67
CA ARG A 2 -15.34 -21.08 1.95
C ARG A 2 -16.08 -20.58 0.72
N LEU A 3 -15.67 -21.04 -0.47
CA LEU A 3 -16.38 -20.79 -1.73
C LEU A 3 -17.27 -22.00 -2.02
N LEU A 4 -18.55 -21.75 -2.27
CA LEU A 4 -19.51 -22.74 -2.72
C LEU A 4 -19.79 -22.46 -4.21
N LEU A 5 -19.46 -23.45 -5.05
CA LEU A 5 -19.74 -23.39 -6.47
C LEU A 5 -20.99 -24.18 -6.73
N ASN A 6 -21.95 -23.59 -7.40
CA ASN A 6 -23.20 -24.24 -7.78
C ASN A 6 -23.57 -23.92 -9.22
N THR A 7 -24.21 -24.85 -9.89
CA THR A 7 -24.76 -24.66 -11.23
C THR A 7 -26.16 -25.29 -11.30
N MET A 8 -27.04 -24.68 -12.06
CA MET A 8 -28.37 -25.22 -12.36
C MET A 8 -28.37 -26.01 -13.67
N ASP A 9 -27.28 -25.91 -14.44
CA ASP A 9 -27.11 -26.64 -15.71
C ASP A 9 -26.06 -27.75 -15.54
N SER A 10 -26.46 -28.99 -15.79
CA SER A 10 -25.57 -30.16 -15.68
C SER A 10 -24.44 -30.18 -16.72
N HIS A 11 -24.53 -29.37 -17.75
CA HIS A 11 -23.52 -29.28 -18.81
C HIS A 11 -22.54 -28.13 -18.62
N VAL A 12 -22.74 -27.27 -17.62
CA VAL A 12 -21.90 -26.10 -17.33
C VAL A 12 -21.33 -26.20 -15.92
N SER A 13 -20.02 -26.24 -15.83
CA SER A 13 -19.29 -26.19 -14.56
C SER A 13 -18.79 -24.77 -14.31
N PRO A 14 -18.98 -24.21 -13.11
CA PRO A 14 -18.35 -22.95 -12.76
C PRO A 14 -16.82 -23.09 -12.72
N VAL A 15 -16.13 -22.16 -13.35
CA VAL A 15 -14.67 -22.13 -13.42
C VAL A 15 -14.14 -20.94 -12.60
N ILE A 16 -13.16 -21.19 -11.75
CA ILE A 16 -12.45 -20.16 -11.01
C ILE A 16 -11.00 -20.10 -11.51
N ASP A 17 -10.60 -18.92 -11.95
CA ASP A 17 -9.19 -18.64 -12.22
C ASP A 17 -8.50 -18.28 -10.92
N GLY A 18 -7.78 -19.24 -10.33
CA GLY A 18 -7.06 -19.07 -9.07
C GLY A 18 -5.92 -18.05 -9.13
N GLN A 19 -5.39 -17.78 -10.32
CA GLN A 19 -4.31 -16.79 -10.51
C GLN A 19 -4.84 -15.35 -10.51
N ARG A 20 -6.13 -15.17 -10.79
CA ARG A 20 -6.81 -13.88 -10.82
C ARG A 20 -7.77 -13.67 -9.65
N THR A 21 -7.80 -14.61 -8.72
CA THR A 21 -8.62 -14.49 -7.51
C THR A 21 -7.95 -13.54 -6.54
N SER A 22 -8.65 -12.47 -6.15
CA SER A 22 -8.22 -11.53 -5.13
C SER A 22 -9.28 -11.39 -4.03
N ILE A 23 -8.83 -11.19 -2.80
CA ILE A 23 -9.70 -10.88 -1.67
C ILE A 23 -9.38 -9.44 -1.25
N ILE A 24 -10.42 -8.61 -1.20
CA ILE A 24 -10.31 -7.24 -0.76
C ILE A 24 -11.07 -7.12 0.55
N LEU A 25 -10.37 -6.69 1.59
CA LEU A 25 -10.95 -6.40 2.89
C LEU A 25 -10.73 -4.93 3.20
N THR A 26 -11.74 -4.26 3.70
CA THR A 26 -11.64 -2.86 4.12
C THR A 26 -12.25 -2.68 5.49
N SER A 27 -11.70 -1.77 6.28
CA SER A 27 -12.36 -1.28 7.48
C SER A 27 -13.08 0.03 7.19
N ASN A 28 -14.14 0.30 7.96
CA ASN A 28 -14.84 1.57 7.87
C ASN A 28 -14.01 2.66 8.55
N ARG A 29 -13.65 3.71 7.82
CA ARG A 29 -12.85 4.84 8.35
C ARG A 29 -13.58 5.62 9.45
N VAL A 30 -14.89 5.63 9.46
CA VAL A 30 -15.70 6.27 10.52
C VAL A 30 -15.49 5.58 11.86
N ASN A 31 -15.25 4.27 11.84
CA ASN A 31 -14.99 3.47 13.03
C ASN A 31 -13.49 3.27 13.29
N ASP A 32 -12.63 3.85 12.46
CA ASP A 32 -11.19 3.78 12.63
C ASP A 32 -10.77 4.69 13.78
N VAL A 33 -10.17 4.10 14.79
CA VAL A 33 -9.68 4.83 15.97
C VAL A 33 -8.35 5.56 15.72
N ILE A 34 -7.74 5.36 14.55
CA ILE A 34 -6.52 6.04 14.14
C ILE A 34 -6.90 7.32 13.42
N THR A 35 -6.69 8.44 14.06
CA THR A 35 -6.97 9.77 13.49
C THR A 35 -5.77 10.37 12.80
N ASN A 36 -4.57 10.03 13.28
CA ASN A 36 -3.32 10.53 12.72
C ASN A 36 -2.26 9.41 12.64
N TYR A 37 -2.05 8.89 11.45
CA TYR A 37 -1.10 7.80 11.21
C TYR A 37 0.38 8.20 11.42
N ALA A 38 0.70 9.50 11.40
CA ALA A 38 2.06 9.99 11.65
C ALA A 38 2.45 9.92 13.13
N THR A 39 1.48 10.00 14.04
CA THR A 39 1.73 10.14 15.48
C THR A 39 1.12 9.04 16.34
N ASP A 40 0.32 8.15 15.79
CA ASP A 40 -0.31 7.05 16.53
C ASP A 40 0.63 5.84 16.59
N ASP A 41 1.28 5.63 17.74
CA ASP A 41 2.25 4.56 17.96
C ASP A 41 1.65 3.15 17.80
N ARG A 42 0.32 3.00 17.87
CA ARG A 42 -0.34 1.70 17.71
C ARG A 42 -0.13 1.11 16.33
N VAL A 43 0.03 1.95 15.29
CA VAL A 43 0.27 1.48 13.92
C VAL A 43 1.66 0.86 13.72
N SER A 44 2.59 1.14 14.62
CA SER A 44 3.94 0.61 14.56
C SER A 44 4.02 -0.90 14.86
N SER A 45 3.07 -1.43 15.63
CA SER A 45 3.07 -2.82 16.09
C SER A 45 1.96 -3.63 15.43
N ILE A 46 2.23 -4.90 15.12
CA ILE A 46 1.21 -5.86 14.66
C ILE A 46 0.16 -6.11 15.75
N ASP A 47 0.61 -6.15 17.01
CA ASP A 47 -0.23 -6.59 18.14
C ASP A 47 -1.18 -5.48 18.61
N SER A 48 -0.81 -4.21 18.45
CA SER A 48 -1.55 -3.06 18.96
C SER A 48 -2.33 -2.27 17.90
N ASP A 49 -2.12 -2.57 16.62
CA ASP A 49 -2.81 -1.86 15.53
C ASP A 49 -4.30 -2.24 15.53
N PRO A 50 -5.20 -1.28 15.77
CA PRO A 50 -6.64 -1.53 15.81
C PRO A 50 -7.28 -1.69 14.43
N THR A 51 -6.52 -1.51 13.35
CA THR A 51 -7.04 -1.55 11.98
C THR A 51 -7.47 -2.96 11.61
N ALA A 52 -8.73 -3.13 11.27
CA ALA A 52 -9.30 -4.45 10.96
C ALA A 52 -8.81 -5.03 9.63
N CYS A 53 -8.46 -4.17 8.66
CA CYS A 53 -7.99 -4.62 7.35
C CYS A 53 -6.54 -4.24 7.12
N GLN A 54 -5.67 -5.21 7.34
CA GLN A 54 -4.23 -5.08 7.14
C GLN A 54 -3.73 -6.17 6.19
N TYR A 55 -2.79 -5.81 5.33
CA TYR A 55 -2.00 -6.77 4.56
C TYR A 55 -0.53 -6.58 4.89
N ILE A 56 0.12 -7.64 5.34
CA ILE A 56 1.54 -7.63 5.71
C ILE A 56 2.26 -8.66 4.86
N THR A 57 3.33 -8.24 4.18
CA THR A 57 4.17 -9.14 3.40
C THR A 57 4.94 -10.11 4.31
N LYS A 58 5.38 -11.21 3.73
CA LYS A 58 6.45 -12.00 4.35
C LYS A 58 7.70 -11.14 4.48
N GLU A 59 8.61 -11.57 5.33
CA GLU A 59 9.95 -11.01 5.41
C GLU A 59 10.67 -11.23 4.10
N ILE A 60 11.24 -10.16 3.56
CA ILE A 60 12.02 -10.17 2.34
C ILE A 60 13.47 -9.90 2.72
N GLN A 61 14.35 -10.82 2.34
CA GLN A 61 15.78 -10.74 2.59
C GLN A 61 16.51 -10.31 1.32
N LEU A 62 17.41 -9.37 1.48
CA LEU A 62 18.27 -8.84 0.40
C LEU A 62 19.66 -9.48 0.47
N GLU A 63 20.24 -9.75 -0.67
CA GLU A 63 21.63 -10.21 -0.78
C GLU A 63 22.61 -9.10 -0.35
N ASN A 64 22.34 -7.86 -0.76
CA ASN A 64 23.13 -6.68 -0.41
C ASN A 64 22.31 -5.70 0.41
N SER A 65 22.97 -4.91 1.25
CA SER A 65 22.31 -3.87 2.05
C SER A 65 21.74 -2.78 1.16
N ALA A 66 20.56 -2.29 1.51
CA ALA A 66 19.91 -1.16 0.87
C ALA A 66 19.76 0.02 1.85
N THR A 67 19.57 1.22 1.32
CA THR A 67 19.39 2.46 2.08
C THR A 67 18.13 3.23 1.68
N SER A 68 17.39 2.71 0.70
CA SER A 68 16.10 3.29 0.33
C SER A 68 15.12 2.21 -0.13
N LEU A 69 13.84 2.51 0.01
CA LEU A 69 12.73 1.69 -0.46
C LEU A 69 11.84 2.50 -1.39
N LYS A 70 11.54 1.92 -2.54
CA LYS A 70 10.53 2.44 -3.46
C LYS A 70 9.45 1.39 -3.68
N LEU A 71 8.21 1.75 -3.38
CA LEU A 71 7.06 0.91 -3.55
C LEU A 71 6.21 1.46 -4.69
N LEU A 72 5.81 0.60 -5.60
CA LEU A 72 4.92 0.87 -6.72
C LEU A 72 3.67 0.02 -6.55
N LEU A 73 2.52 0.66 -6.48
CA LEU A 73 1.23 0.03 -6.21
C LEU A 73 0.23 0.41 -7.29
N SER A 74 -0.24 -0.56 -8.06
CA SER A 74 -1.36 -0.34 -8.97
C SER A 74 -2.67 -0.59 -8.22
N ALA A 75 -3.44 0.47 -7.97
CA ALA A 75 -4.64 0.40 -7.17
C ALA A 75 -5.76 1.28 -7.72
N HIS A 76 -7.00 0.88 -7.41
CA HIS A 76 -8.19 1.71 -7.58
C HIS A 76 -8.60 2.26 -6.20
N ILE A 77 -8.41 3.56 -6.03
CA ILE A 77 -8.80 4.31 -4.83
C ILE A 77 -9.81 5.37 -5.26
N ASN A 78 -10.94 5.43 -4.58
CA ASN A 78 -11.95 6.46 -4.81
C ASN A 78 -11.99 7.45 -3.63
N LYS A 79 -12.87 8.45 -3.72
CA LYS A 79 -12.98 9.52 -2.71
C LYS A 79 -13.31 9.03 -1.29
N ASP A 80 -13.97 7.87 -1.18
CA ASP A 80 -14.44 7.31 0.09
C ASP A 80 -13.49 6.23 0.64
N SER A 81 -12.44 5.89 -0.10
CA SER A 81 -11.47 4.86 0.28
C SER A 81 -10.05 5.41 0.39
N ASP A 82 -9.21 4.71 1.15
CA ASP A 82 -7.82 5.10 1.39
C ASP A 82 -6.94 3.85 1.50
N ILE A 83 -5.68 3.99 1.08
CA ILE A 83 -4.63 2.99 1.25
C ILE A 83 -3.43 3.69 1.89
N ARG A 84 -2.97 3.15 3.02
CA ARG A 84 -1.76 3.61 3.69
C ARG A 84 -0.70 2.53 3.65
N ALA A 85 0.53 2.92 3.36
CA ALA A 85 1.68 2.02 3.29
C ALA A 85 2.66 2.30 4.42
N PHE A 86 3.21 1.22 4.98
CA PHE A 86 4.20 1.25 6.04
C PHE A 86 5.31 0.27 5.69
N TYR A 87 6.50 0.51 6.20
CA TYR A 87 7.63 -0.38 6.08
C TYR A 87 8.25 -0.67 7.45
N ALA A 88 8.88 -1.83 7.56
CA ALA A 88 9.75 -2.18 8.68
C ALA A 88 11.04 -2.75 8.11
N ILE A 89 12.17 -2.30 8.62
CA ILE A 89 13.51 -2.67 8.15
C ILE A 89 14.35 -3.23 9.28
N SER A 90 15.27 -4.14 8.96
CA SER A 90 16.23 -4.72 9.93
C SER A 90 17.46 -5.23 9.21
N ASN A 91 18.52 -5.48 9.98
CA ASN A 91 19.67 -6.25 9.53
C ASN A 91 19.62 -7.71 9.98
N ASN A 92 18.66 -8.07 10.84
CA ASN A 92 18.51 -9.40 11.40
C ASN A 92 17.31 -10.12 10.78
N GLU A 93 17.46 -11.41 10.52
CA GLU A 93 16.37 -12.28 10.12
C GLU A 93 15.40 -12.54 11.30
N GLY A 94 14.13 -12.79 10.99
CA GLY A 94 13.13 -13.11 11.99
C GLY A 94 12.84 -11.98 12.98
N PHE A 95 13.11 -10.74 12.62
CA PHE A 95 12.91 -9.60 13.51
C PHE A 95 11.42 -9.35 13.78
N LYS A 96 11.11 -8.89 15.00
CA LYS A 96 9.77 -8.35 15.30
C LYS A 96 9.63 -7.00 14.58
N PRO A 97 8.74 -6.88 13.58
CA PRO A 97 8.66 -5.65 12.80
C PRO A 97 8.10 -4.49 13.63
N ILE A 98 8.77 -3.35 13.53
CA ILE A 98 8.26 -2.05 13.96
C ILE A 98 7.97 -1.26 12.68
N PHE A 99 6.71 -1.03 12.40
CA PHE A 99 6.29 -0.39 11.18
C PHE A 99 6.35 1.13 11.29
N VAL A 100 6.93 1.75 10.29
CA VAL A 100 7.02 3.21 10.11
C VAL A 100 6.21 3.57 8.87
N PRO A 101 5.38 4.63 8.89
CA PRO A 101 4.67 5.07 7.70
C PRO A 101 5.65 5.55 6.62
N PHE A 102 5.32 5.31 5.35
CA PHE A 102 6.05 5.97 4.27
C PHE A 102 5.88 7.48 4.38
N PRO A 103 6.90 8.27 4.03
CA PRO A 103 6.90 9.73 4.21
C PRO A 103 5.72 10.45 3.55
N GLY A 104 5.30 10.01 2.35
CA GLY A 104 4.20 10.62 1.63
C GLY A 104 4.55 12.03 1.18
N TYR A 105 5.50 12.15 0.26
CA TYR A 105 5.92 13.45 -0.27
C TYR A 105 4.79 14.11 -1.06
N ASP A 106 4.43 15.34 -0.71
CA ASP A 106 3.30 16.04 -1.32
C ASP A 106 3.54 16.44 -2.76
N ASN A 107 4.76 16.80 -3.09
CA ASN A 107 5.12 17.26 -4.42
C ASN A 107 6.46 16.67 -4.86
N LEU A 108 6.40 15.97 -5.99
CA LEU A 108 7.58 15.51 -6.71
C LEU A 108 7.63 16.20 -8.06
N ASN A 109 8.82 16.58 -8.50
CA ASN A 109 9.00 17.05 -9.88
C ASN A 109 8.95 15.85 -10.84
N SER A 110 8.98 16.14 -12.16
CA SER A 110 8.96 15.12 -13.22
C SER A 110 10.17 14.16 -13.19
N ARG A 111 11.21 14.47 -12.41
CA ARG A 111 12.40 13.64 -12.20
C ARG A 111 12.32 12.81 -10.91
N GLY A 112 11.21 12.92 -10.16
CA GLY A 112 11.02 12.22 -8.88
C GLY A 112 11.75 12.85 -7.70
N GLN A 113 12.22 14.10 -7.81
CA GLN A 113 12.85 14.81 -6.70
C GLN A 113 11.80 15.47 -5.83
N VAL A 114 11.97 15.39 -4.52
CA VAL A 114 11.09 15.98 -3.51
C VAL A 114 11.14 17.50 -3.58
N ILE A 115 9.96 18.15 -3.63
CA ILE A 115 9.81 19.61 -3.62
C ILE A 115 9.23 20.09 -2.29
N SER A 116 8.44 19.28 -1.59
CA SER A 116 7.82 19.65 -0.32
C SER A 116 8.16 18.68 0.80
N ALA A 117 7.88 19.12 2.03
CA ALA A 117 8.14 18.35 3.22
C ALA A 117 7.34 17.05 3.31
N GLU A 118 7.89 16.08 4.02
CA GLU A 118 7.28 14.81 4.36
C GLU A 118 6.08 14.97 5.27
N LYS A 119 5.06 14.16 5.09
CA LYS A 119 3.92 14.04 6.01
C LYS A 119 4.07 12.91 7.01
N ASN A 120 4.83 11.88 6.66
CA ASN A 120 5.02 10.66 7.47
C ASN A 120 3.69 10.00 7.85
N ASP A 121 2.73 9.96 6.93
CA ASP A 121 1.37 9.49 7.18
C ASP A 121 0.99 8.23 6.39
N GLY A 122 1.94 7.66 5.67
CA GLY A 122 1.74 6.44 4.86
C GLY A 122 0.99 6.67 3.55
N ARG A 123 0.73 7.90 3.16
CA ARG A 123 0.13 8.21 1.86
C ARG A 123 1.15 8.09 0.74
N SER A 124 0.65 7.90 -0.47
CA SER A 124 1.48 7.89 -1.67
C SER A 124 2.07 9.27 -1.95
N ASP A 125 3.21 9.25 -2.64
CA ASP A 125 3.82 10.44 -3.19
C ASP A 125 2.90 11.09 -4.23
N SER A 126 2.86 12.40 -4.27
CA SER A 126 2.06 13.16 -5.23
C SER A 126 2.95 13.80 -6.28
N PHE A 127 2.70 13.49 -7.55
CA PHE A 127 3.35 14.20 -8.65
C PHE A 127 2.66 15.53 -8.90
N ILE A 128 3.45 16.58 -9.19
CA ILE A 128 2.91 17.81 -9.81
C ILE A 128 2.44 17.45 -11.21
N LYS A 129 1.15 17.15 -11.34
CA LYS A 129 0.54 17.02 -12.67
C LYS A 129 0.59 18.39 -13.34
N LYS A 130 1.38 18.52 -14.41
CA LYS A 130 1.13 19.61 -15.36
C LYS A 130 -0.28 19.38 -15.92
N THR A 131 -1.20 20.24 -15.56
CA THR A 131 -2.60 20.22 -15.99
C THR A 131 -2.68 20.27 -17.51
N ASN A 132 -2.76 19.12 -18.15
CA ASN A 132 -3.35 19.01 -19.46
C ASN A 132 -4.83 18.73 -19.23
N SER A 133 -5.61 19.81 -19.40
CA SER A 133 -7.05 19.84 -19.29
C SER A 133 -7.70 18.95 -20.35
N PHE A 134 -7.94 17.68 -20.04
CA PHE A 134 -8.97 16.89 -20.70
C PHE A 134 -9.66 16.07 -19.62
N GLY A 135 -10.79 16.62 -19.14
CA GLY A 135 -11.70 15.94 -18.25
C GLY A 135 -12.41 14.81 -18.97
N PHE A 136 -11.88 13.61 -18.89
CA PHE A 136 -12.65 12.39 -19.11
C PHE A 136 -12.89 11.72 -17.77
N THR A 137 -14.10 11.86 -17.27
CA THR A 137 -14.63 10.96 -16.24
C THR A 137 -14.93 9.62 -16.92
N SER A 138 -13.97 8.73 -16.97
CA SER A 138 -14.28 7.37 -17.36
C SER A 138 -14.94 6.68 -16.17
N ASN A 139 -16.16 6.17 -16.36
CA ASN A 139 -16.88 5.34 -15.40
C ASN A 139 -16.32 3.91 -15.28
N ALA A 140 -15.18 3.63 -15.86
CA ALA A 140 -14.49 2.37 -15.76
C ALA A 140 -13.66 2.33 -14.46
N LEU A 141 -13.50 1.14 -13.86
CA LEU A 141 -12.58 0.89 -12.77
C LEU A 141 -11.15 1.18 -13.25
N GLU A 142 -10.71 2.41 -13.04
CA GLU A 142 -9.39 2.85 -13.44
C GLU A 142 -8.40 2.53 -12.32
N PHE A 143 -7.38 1.72 -12.64
CA PHE A 143 -6.25 1.46 -11.77
C PHE A 143 -5.15 2.47 -12.06
N ASN A 144 -4.81 3.25 -11.05
CA ASN A 144 -3.71 4.20 -11.11
C ASN A 144 -2.47 3.60 -10.42
N GLU A 145 -1.30 3.99 -10.89
CA GLU A 145 -0.05 3.65 -10.22
C GLU A 145 0.25 4.70 -9.14
N TYR A 146 0.42 4.23 -7.93
CA TYR A 146 0.81 5.01 -6.76
C TYR A 146 2.25 4.66 -6.39
N THR A 147 3.05 5.67 -6.12
CA THR A 147 4.43 5.53 -5.69
C THR A 147 4.56 5.94 -4.24
N PHE A 148 5.38 5.19 -3.49
CA PHE A 148 5.76 5.48 -2.12
C PHE A 148 7.27 5.39 -2.05
N THR A 149 7.93 6.43 -1.57
CA THR A 149 9.39 6.51 -1.49
C THR A 149 9.81 6.73 -0.05
N ALA A 150 10.83 6.02 0.40
CA ALA A 150 11.52 6.26 1.67
C ALA A 150 13.01 6.21 1.40
N ASP A 151 13.65 7.38 1.45
CA ASP A 151 15.06 7.57 1.19
C ASP A 151 15.84 7.81 2.49
N GLU A 152 17.17 7.78 2.41
CA GLU A 152 18.08 8.06 3.53
C GLU A 152 17.85 7.16 4.74
N LEU A 153 17.41 5.91 4.50
CA LEU A 153 17.20 4.94 5.56
C LEU A 153 18.55 4.40 6.09
N PRO A 154 18.62 4.01 7.36
CA PRO A 154 19.73 3.20 7.84
C PRO A 154 19.91 1.95 6.98
N ALA A 155 21.15 1.54 6.72
CA ALA A 155 21.43 0.35 5.92
C ALA A 155 20.69 -0.86 6.49
N PHE A 156 19.97 -1.60 5.65
CA PHE A 156 19.17 -2.76 6.04
C PHE A 156 19.33 -3.90 5.04
N ARG A 157 19.09 -5.13 5.51
CA ARG A 157 19.08 -6.34 4.68
C ARG A 157 17.74 -7.05 4.63
N THR A 158 16.87 -6.79 5.59
CA THR A 158 15.55 -7.39 5.66
C THR A 158 14.50 -6.31 5.76
N TYR A 159 13.34 -6.55 5.12
CA TYR A 159 12.23 -5.61 5.22
C TYR A 159 10.87 -6.33 5.13
N ARG A 160 9.85 -5.66 5.61
CA ARG A 160 8.43 -6.02 5.45
C ARG A 160 7.63 -4.77 5.07
N ILE A 161 6.59 -4.97 4.30
CA ILE A 161 5.63 -3.91 3.93
C ILE A 161 4.28 -4.23 4.56
N LYS A 162 3.65 -3.22 5.10
CA LYS A 162 2.27 -3.30 5.61
C LYS A 162 1.40 -2.30 4.86
N PHE A 163 0.19 -2.73 4.47
CA PHE A 163 -0.86 -1.86 3.96
C PHE A 163 -2.04 -1.85 4.90
N VAL A 164 -2.63 -0.68 5.07
CA VAL A 164 -3.91 -0.47 5.72
C VAL A 164 -4.91 0.00 4.68
N LEU A 165 -6.02 -0.72 4.57
CA LEU A 165 -7.08 -0.47 3.60
C LEU A 165 -8.32 -0.03 4.36
N THR A 166 -8.82 1.18 4.08
CA THR A 166 -9.99 1.74 4.74
C THR A 166 -11.00 2.30 3.74
N SER A 167 -12.27 2.28 4.11
CA SER A 167 -13.35 2.92 3.36
C SER A 167 -14.44 3.41 4.30
N THR A 168 -15.01 4.56 3.99
CA THR A 168 -16.22 5.09 4.66
C THR A 168 -17.51 4.55 4.05
N ASN A 169 -17.42 3.87 2.90
CA ASN A 169 -18.55 3.34 2.18
C ASN A 169 -18.28 1.88 1.76
N GLN A 170 -19.17 0.97 2.17
CA GLN A 170 -19.04 -0.46 1.87
C GLN A 170 -19.10 -0.80 0.36
N VAL A 171 -19.70 0.08 -0.43
CA VAL A 171 -19.79 -0.10 -1.89
C VAL A 171 -18.47 0.28 -2.58
N TYR A 172 -17.73 1.23 -2.03
CA TYR A 172 -16.52 1.78 -2.63
C TYR A 172 -15.27 1.31 -1.89
N VAL A 173 -14.89 0.06 -2.13
CA VAL A 173 -13.70 -0.55 -1.54
C VAL A 173 -12.45 -0.26 -2.39
N PRO A 174 -11.30 0.01 -1.79
CA PRO A 174 -10.05 0.11 -2.53
C PRO A 174 -9.66 -1.28 -3.08
N ARG A 175 -9.07 -1.30 -4.27
CA ARG A 175 -8.64 -2.54 -4.93
C ARG A 175 -7.19 -2.43 -5.31
N VAL A 176 -6.42 -3.46 -5.02
CA VAL A 176 -4.99 -3.57 -5.39
C VAL A 176 -4.85 -4.63 -6.46
N LYS A 177 -4.13 -4.30 -7.52
CA LYS A 177 -3.91 -5.20 -8.66
C LYS A 177 -2.46 -5.68 -8.73
N ASP A 178 -1.51 -4.81 -8.47
CA ASP A 178 -0.08 -5.07 -8.62
C ASP A 178 0.71 -4.38 -7.53
N LEU A 179 1.77 -5.05 -7.07
CA LEU A 179 2.66 -4.56 -6.03
C LEU A 179 4.11 -4.88 -6.43
N ARG A 180 4.93 -3.84 -6.48
CA ARG A 180 6.38 -3.96 -6.72
C ARG A 180 7.13 -3.17 -5.67
N VAL A 181 8.16 -3.77 -5.10
CA VAL A 181 9.06 -3.12 -4.15
C VAL A 181 10.48 -3.16 -4.70
N ILE A 182 11.14 -2.04 -4.69
CA ILE A 182 12.53 -1.87 -5.13
C ILE A 182 13.32 -1.36 -3.93
N ALA A 183 14.32 -2.11 -3.52
CA ALA A 183 15.29 -1.69 -2.52
C ALA A 183 16.54 -1.22 -3.24
N LEU A 184 17.01 -0.02 -2.94
CA LEU A 184 18.15 0.62 -3.61
C LEU A 184 19.28 0.85 -2.61
N ALA A 185 20.49 0.56 -3.04
CA ALA A 185 21.71 0.96 -2.35
C ALA A 185 22.27 2.21 -3.04
N TRP A 186 22.49 3.28 -2.29
CA TRP A 186 23.30 4.39 -2.78
C TRP A 186 24.75 4.10 -2.44
N TYR A 187 25.55 3.88 -3.47
CA TYR A 187 27.00 3.93 -3.31
C TYR A 187 27.40 5.40 -3.36
N VAL A 188 27.93 5.90 -2.25
CA VAL A 188 28.64 7.17 -2.17
C VAL A 188 30.07 6.95 -2.66
#